data_cf0f6e5ea9fec5dcd5a5dd8585234bec
#
_entry.id   cf0f6e5ea9fec5dcd5a5dd8585234bec
#
_cell.length_a   1.000
_cell.length_b   1.000
_cell.length_c   1.000
_cell.angle_alpha   90.00
_cell.angle_beta   90.00
_cell.angle_gamma   90.00
#
_symmetry.space_group_name_H-M   'P 1'
#
loop_
_entity.id
_entity.type
_entity.pdbx_description
1 polymer ?
#
loop_
_entity_poly.entity_id
_entity_poly.type
_entity_poly.pdbx_seq_one_letter_code
_entity_poly.pdbx_strand_id
1 'polypeptide(L)'
;GRSKNIEGPYLDKAGKPMEHGGGTFLYGPNKEYFGVGHNSAYHFDGKPYFVSHAYVKAEEGRAKLFIRPMEFDSEGWIVVKE
;
A
#
# COMPACT_ATOMS: atom_id res chain seq x y z
N GLY A 1 -2.87 -8.02 2.65
CA GLY A 1 -2.63 -9.46 2.60
C GLY A 1 -2.17 -9.93 1.24
N ARG A 2 -1.74 -11.16 1.16
CA ARG A 2 -1.30 -11.77 -0.11
C ARG A 2 -1.62 -13.26 -0.14
N SER A 3 -1.55 -13.84 -1.34
CA SER A 3 -1.77 -15.28 -1.53
C SER A 3 -0.93 -15.79 -2.70
N LYS A 4 -0.57 -17.06 -2.63
CA LYS A 4 0.09 -17.76 -3.76
C LYS A 4 -0.91 -18.22 -4.80
N ASN A 5 -2.19 -18.35 -4.42
CA ASN A 5 -3.27 -18.81 -5.29
C ASN A 5 -4.33 -17.72 -5.39
N ILE A 6 -4.95 -17.57 -6.57
CA ILE A 6 -5.98 -16.56 -6.77
C ILE A 6 -7.19 -16.79 -5.86
N GLU A 7 -7.47 -18.03 -5.51
CA GLU A 7 -8.56 -18.39 -4.60
C GLU A 7 -8.22 -18.16 -3.13
N GLY A 8 -6.97 -17.85 -2.83
CA GLY A 8 -6.50 -17.67 -1.47
C GLY A 8 -5.94 -18.97 -0.87
N PRO A 9 -5.80 -19.04 0.43
CA PRO A 9 -6.19 -17.97 1.39
C PRO A 9 -5.29 -16.75 1.29
N TYR A 10 -5.87 -15.58 1.50
CA TYR A 10 -5.13 -14.32 1.56
C TYR A 10 -4.76 -14.06 3.01
N LEU A 11 -3.47 -14.00 3.28
CA LEU A 11 -2.93 -13.89 4.63
C LEU A 11 -2.16 -12.60 4.80
N ASP A 12 -2.19 -12.04 6.01
CA ASP A 12 -1.35 -10.90 6.34
C ASP A 12 0.08 -11.37 6.71
N LYS A 13 0.93 -10.43 7.06
CA LYS A 13 2.34 -10.72 7.36
C LYS A 13 2.50 -11.63 8.59
N ALA A 14 1.55 -11.58 9.51
CA ALA A 14 1.52 -12.45 10.69
C ALA A 14 0.90 -13.82 10.41
N GLY A 15 0.41 -14.06 9.20
CA GLY A 15 -0.23 -15.31 8.81
C GLY A 15 -1.73 -15.38 9.11
N LYS A 16 -2.34 -14.25 9.50
CA LYS A 16 -3.77 -14.23 9.81
C LYS A 16 -4.60 -14.08 8.55
N PRO A 17 -5.64 -14.89 8.35
CA PRO A 17 -6.51 -14.75 7.17
C PRO A 17 -7.19 -13.39 7.12
N MET A 18 -7.22 -12.77 5.93
CA MET A 18 -7.84 -11.47 5.72
C MET A 18 -9.34 -11.49 6.02
N GLU A 19 -10.02 -12.60 5.69
CA GLU A 19 -11.44 -12.75 5.97
C GLU A 19 -11.77 -12.92 7.45
N HIS A 20 -10.76 -13.14 8.30
CA HIS A 20 -10.93 -13.23 9.75
C HIS A 20 -10.32 -12.04 10.47
N GLY A 21 -10.37 -10.88 9.86
CA GLY A 21 -9.87 -9.65 10.45
C GLY A 21 -8.38 -9.41 10.30
N GLY A 22 -7.72 -10.18 9.44
CA GLY A 22 -6.30 -9.99 9.15
C GLY A 22 -6.04 -8.71 8.36
N GLY A 23 -4.80 -8.29 8.33
CA GLY A 23 -4.34 -7.14 7.59
C GLY A 23 -3.06 -6.58 8.19
N THR A 24 -2.06 -6.34 7.36
CA THR A 24 -0.82 -5.72 7.80
C THR A 24 -0.79 -4.30 7.31
N PHE A 25 -0.56 -3.36 8.22
CA PHE A 25 -0.45 -1.94 7.87
C PHE A 25 0.72 -1.75 6.92
N LEU A 26 0.45 -1.09 5.80
CA LEU A 26 1.45 -0.82 4.78
C LEU A 26 1.85 0.65 4.75
N TYR A 27 0.89 1.53 4.67
CA TYR A 27 1.11 2.95 4.58
C TYR A 27 -0.14 3.71 5.03
N GLY A 28 0.04 4.86 5.65
CA GLY A 28 -1.07 5.65 6.13
C GLY A 28 -0.76 7.14 6.17
N PRO A 29 -1.52 7.91 6.92
CA PRO A 29 -1.37 9.36 6.97
C PRO A 29 -0.01 9.78 7.50
N ASN A 30 0.47 10.93 7.03
CA ASN A 30 1.68 11.54 7.49
C ASN A 30 1.43 13.04 7.76
N LYS A 31 2.50 13.84 7.88
CA LYS A 31 2.38 15.28 8.17
C LYS A 31 1.68 16.06 7.08
N GLU A 32 1.81 15.63 5.83
CA GLU A 32 1.30 16.36 4.65
C GLU A 32 0.00 15.80 4.10
N TYR A 33 -0.25 14.50 4.30
CA TYR A 33 -1.34 13.79 3.65
C TYR A 33 -2.16 12.97 4.64
N PHE A 34 -3.44 12.82 4.32
CA PHE A 34 -4.32 11.88 5.00
C PHE A 34 -5.19 11.15 3.98
N GLY A 35 -5.90 10.12 4.42
CA GLY A 35 -6.79 9.38 3.54
C GLY A 35 -6.11 8.73 2.36
N VAL A 36 -4.91 8.17 2.57
CA VAL A 36 -4.18 7.46 1.52
C VAL A 36 -4.92 6.16 1.21
N GLY A 37 -5.30 5.96 -0.05
CA GLY A 37 -6.05 4.78 -0.41
C GLY A 37 -6.30 4.62 -1.90
N HIS A 38 -7.14 3.64 -2.22
CA HIS A 38 -7.46 3.25 -3.59
C HIS A 38 -6.19 3.03 -4.39
N ASN A 39 -5.30 2.21 -3.84
CA ASN A 39 -3.94 2.06 -4.33
C ASN A 39 -3.82 1.03 -5.44
N SER A 40 -2.74 1.17 -6.18
CA SER A 40 -2.30 0.19 -7.17
C SER A 40 -0.78 0.09 -7.09
N ALA A 41 -0.26 -1.06 -7.43
CA ALA A 41 1.18 -1.27 -7.57
C ALA A 41 1.49 -1.38 -9.06
N TYR A 42 2.45 -0.62 -9.54
CA TYR A 42 2.77 -0.56 -10.94
C TYR A 42 4.28 -0.51 -11.18
N HIS A 43 4.74 -1.22 -12.19
CA HIS A 43 6.15 -1.18 -12.61
C HIS A 43 6.31 -0.18 -13.73
N PHE A 44 7.23 0.74 -13.55
CA PHE A 44 7.60 1.73 -14.55
C PHE A 44 9.12 1.72 -14.71
N ASP A 45 9.60 1.55 -15.93
CA ASP A 45 11.03 1.37 -16.22
C ASP A 45 11.69 0.26 -15.38
N GLY A 46 10.95 -0.82 -15.15
CA GLY A 46 11.44 -1.95 -14.36
C GLY A 46 11.50 -1.72 -12.87
N LYS A 47 10.99 -0.57 -12.38
CA LYS A 47 10.96 -0.24 -10.95
C LYS A 47 9.53 -0.24 -10.44
N PRO A 48 9.28 -0.80 -9.24
CA PRO A 48 7.94 -0.83 -8.69
C PRO A 48 7.58 0.48 -7.98
N TYR A 49 6.34 0.91 -8.17
CA TYR A 49 5.80 2.11 -7.54
C TYR A 49 4.46 1.83 -6.88
N PHE A 50 4.25 2.45 -5.74
CA PHE A 50 2.98 2.50 -5.05
C PHE A 50 2.25 3.75 -5.53
N VAL A 51 1.07 3.57 -6.11
CA VAL A 51 0.25 4.66 -6.65
C VAL A 51 -1.08 4.67 -5.92
N SER A 52 -1.45 5.82 -5.37
CA SER A 52 -2.72 5.97 -4.69
C SER A 52 -3.21 7.40 -4.83
N HIS A 53 -4.36 7.71 -4.25
CA HIS A 53 -4.70 9.10 -4.00
C HIS A 53 -4.50 9.41 -2.51
N ALA A 54 -4.35 10.67 -2.20
CA ALA A 54 -4.25 11.15 -0.83
C ALA A 54 -4.80 12.56 -0.76
N TYR A 55 -5.20 12.98 0.42
CA TYR A 55 -5.72 14.32 0.64
C TYR A 55 -4.63 15.19 1.27
N VAL A 56 -4.38 16.35 0.66
CA VAL A 56 -3.31 17.25 1.08
C VAL A 56 -3.81 18.13 2.22
N LYS A 57 -3.21 18.01 3.40
CA LYS A 57 -3.63 18.75 4.59
C LYS A 57 -3.52 20.26 4.41
N ALA A 58 -2.43 20.73 3.80
CA ALA A 58 -2.19 22.16 3.56
C ALA A 58 -3.16 22.76 2.53
N GLU A 59 -3.88 21.95 1.77
CA GLU A 59 -4.83 22.39 0.75
C GLU A 59 -6.27 22.02 1.09
N GLU A 60 -6.57 22.02 2.37
CA GLU A 60 -7.92 21.76 2.89
C GLU A 60 -8.51 20.41 2.48
N GLY A 61 -7.64 19.42 2.34
CA GLY A 61 -8.08 18.07 1.99
C GLY A 61 -8.29 17.85 0.50
N ARG A 62 -7.67 18.64 -0.37
CA ARG A 62 -7.75 18.42 -1.82
C ARG A 62 -7.11 17.08 -2.18
N ALA A 63 -7.81 16.28 -2.96
CA ALA A 63 -7.29 14.99 -3.41
C ALA A 63 -6.23 15.16 -4.49
N LYS A 64 -5.14 14.43 -4.38
CA LYS A 64 -4.06 14.41 -5.37
C LYS A 64 -3.55 13.01 -5.60
N LEU A 65 -2.95 12.78 -6.75
CA LEU A 65 -2.25 11.55 -7.05
C LEU A 65 -1.00 11.47 -6.18
N PHE A 66 -0.82 10.32 -5.54
CA PHE A 66 0.28 10.06 -4.62
C PHE A 66 1.08 8.89 -5.17
N ILE A 67 2.33 9.15 -5.55
CA ILE A 67 3.20 8.13 -6.14
C ILE A 67 4.47 8.04 -5.30
N ARG A 68 4.81 6.84 -4.86
CA ARG A 68 6.03 6.60 -4.10
C ARG A 68 6.74 5.35 -4.61
N PRO A 69 8.07 5.36 -4.62
CA PRO A 69 8.81 4.12 -4.90
C PRO A 69 8.47 3.09 -3.84
N MET A 70 8.50 1.83 -4.23
CA MET A 70 8.32 0.76 -3.26
C MET A 70 9.39 -0.29 -3.46
N GLU A 71 9.60 -1.11 -2.44
CA GLU A 71 10.53 -2.22 -2.46
C GLU A 71 9.83 -3.45 -1.91
N PHE A 72 10.48 -4.58 -2.04
CA PHE A 72 10.02 -5.81 -1.41
C PHE A 72 11.06 -6.20 -0.37
N ASP A 73 10.61 -6.54 0.83
CA ASP A 73 11.52 -7.00 1.89
C ASP A 73 12.00 -8.42 1.60
N SER A 74 12.82 -8.98 2.49
CA SER A 74 13.41 -10.32 2.31
C SER A 74 12.36 -11.43 2.19
N GLU A 75 11.16 -11.19 2.68
CA GLU A 75 10.05 -12.15 2.61
C GLU A 75 9.07 -11.84 1.48
N GLY A 76 9.39 -10.84 0.64
CA GLY A 76 8.58 -10.44 -0.50
C GLY A 76 7.38 -9.55 -0.17
N TRP A 77 7.38 -8.92 1.02
CA TRP A 77 6.35 -7.96 1.37
C TRP A 77 6.69 -6.56 0.86
N ILE A 78 5.66 -5.81 0.49
CA ILE A 78 5.82 -4.45 -0.03
C ILE A 78 6.22 -3.49 1.09
N VAL A 79 7.21 -2.64 0.80
CA VAL A 79 7.62 -1.52 1.65
C VAL A 79 7.54 -0.25 0.82
N VAL A 80 6.70 0.69 1.23
CA VAL A 80 6.55 1.98 0.54
C VAL A 80 7.61 2.94 1.04
N LYS A 81 8.34 3.55 0.11
CA LYS A 81 9.42 4.48 0.43
C LYS A 81 8.90 5.92 0.44
N GLU A 82 9.41 6.71 1.35
CA GLU A 82 9.15 8.15 1.34
C GLU A 82 10.04 8.83 0.28
#